data_2ae34d83f464be601c8ffbcd98b278aa
#
_entry.id   2ae34d83f464be601c8ffbcd98b278aa
#
_cell.length_a   1.000
_cell.length_b   1.000
_cell.length_c   1.000
_cell.angle_alpha   90.00
_cell.angle_beta   90.00
_cell.angle_gamma   90.00
#
_symmetry.space_group_name_H-M   'P 1'
#
loop_
_entity.id
_entity.type
_entity.pdbx_description
1 polymer ?
#
loop_
_entity_poly.entity_id
_entity_poly.type
_entity_poly.pdbx_seq_one_letter_code
_entity_poly.pdbx_strand_id
1 'polypeptide(L)'
;MAILIQIGEFHFQEIWRDGFLAIDPNLDLRIWPDVDNPDDIEAVVVWHHVQGSLTAFPNLKVICNLGAGVEAIFKDPDLPVGVPIARVVDPRLTRSMAEYVVLHVLRYHRHFAETQQFQAGKQWRYIAPDDAAATTIGFLGLGELGLYAADKVK
;
A
#
# COMPACT_ATOMS: atom_id res chain seq x y z
N MET A 1 -21.81 -6.50 -15.72
CA MET A 1 -20.99 -6.03 -14.58
C MET A 1 -19.72 -5.44 -15.16
N ALA A 2 -19.59 -4.14 -15.10
CA ALA A 2 -18.34 -3.47 -15.48
C ALA A 2 -17.55 -3.12 -14.22
N ILE A 3 -16.22 -3.18 -14.34
CA ILE A 3 -15.27 -2.82 -13.30
C ILE A 3 -14.52 -1.58 -13.77
N LEU A 4 -14.55 -0.52 -12.98
CA LEU A 4 -13.81 0.71 -13.27
C LEU A 4 -12.47 0.69 -12.57
N ILE A 5 -11.42 1.05 -13.30
CA ILE A 5 -10.07 1.27 -12.74
C ILE A 5 -9.86 2.79 -12.61
N GLN A 6 -9.69 3.28 -11.37
CA GLN A 6 -9.42 4.68 -11.07
C GLN A 6 -8.17 4.79 -10.17
N ILE A 7 -7.02 4.90 -10.80
CA ILE A 7 -5.71 5.04 -10.16
C ILE A 7 -5.14 6.39 -10.54
N GLY A 8 -4.53 7.12 -9.62
CA GLY A 8 -4.14 8.52 -9.79
C GLY A 8 -3.18 8.83 -10.95
N GLU A 9 -2.43 7.85 -11.46
CA GLU A 9 -1.53 8.00 -12.60
C GLU A 9 -1.98 7.13 -13.78
N PHE A 10 -2.26 7.76 -14.92
CA PHE A 10 -2.86 7.10 -16.09
C PHE A 10 -2.11 5.86 -16.58
N HIS A 11 -0.78 5.89 -16.67
CA HIS A 11 -0.03 4.73 -17.16
C HIS A 11 -0.09 3.51 -16.23
N PHE A 12 -0.33 3.70 -14.94
CA PHE A 12 -0.56 2.58 -14.03
C PHE A 12 -1.93 1.94 -14.26
N GLN A 13 -2.93 2.69 -14.69
CA GLN A 13 -4.25 2.14 -14.98
C GLN A 13 -4.19 1.09 -16.10
N GLU A 14 -3.42 1.35 -17.16
CA GLU A 14 -3.23 0.41 -18.26
C GLU A 14 -2.52 -0.86 -17.81
N ILE A 15 -1.48 -0.75 -16.99
CA ILE A 15 -0.76 -1.91 -16.44
C ILE A 15 -1.72 -2.81 -15.64
N TRP A 16 -2.57 -2.22 -14.82
CA TRP A 16 -3.55 -2.97 -14.05
C TRP A 16 -4.62 -3.59 -14.93
N ARG A 17 -5.13 -2.84 -15.92
CA ARG A 17 -6.07 -3.38 -16.91
C ARG A 17 -5.51 -4.62 -17.60
N ASP A 18 -4.30 -4.52 -18.12
CA ASP A 18 -3.66 -5.62 -18.83
C ASP A 18 -3.39 -6.82 -17.91
N GLY A 19 -3.04 -6.57 -16.65
CA GLY A 19 -2.89 -7.60 -15.64
C GLY A 19 -4.22 -8.33 -15.32
N PHE A 20 -5.33 -7.63 -15.22
CA PHE A 20 -6.65 -8.23 -15.03
C PHE A 20 -7.09 -9.04 -16.25
N LEU A 21 -6.91 -8.50 -17.46
CA LEU A 21 -7.26 -9.17 -18.71
C LEU A 21 -6.38 -10.39 -18.99
N ALA A 22 -5.16 -10.43 -18.48
CA ALA A 22 -4.31 -11.62 -18.54
C ALA A 22 -4.85 -12.78 -17.69
N ILE A 23 -5.62 -12.48 -16.64
CA ILE A 23 -6.26 -13.49 -15.77
C ILE A 23 -7.61 -13.92 -16.35
N ASP A 24 -8.43 -12.94 -16.75
CA ASP A 24 -9.72 -13.18 -17.39
C ASP A 24 -9.94 -12.16 -18.53
N PRO A 25 -9.80 -12.60 -19.79
CA PRO A 25 -9.94 -11.72 -20.95
C PRO A 25 -11.39 -11.28 -21.24
N ASN A 26 -12.40 -11.83 -20.52
CA ASN A 26 -13.79 -11.46 -20.71
C ASN A 26 -14.29 -10.39 -19.71
N LEU A 27 -13.41 -9.85 -18.87
CA LEU A 27 -13.78 -8.78 -17.95
C LEU A 27 -14.13 -7.50 -18.73
N ASP A 28 -15.27 -6.89 -18.40
CA ASP A 28 -15.62 -5.55 -18.85
C ASP A 28 -14.90 -4.54 -17.95
N LEU A 29 -13.68 -4.14 -18.39
CA LEU A 29 -12.84 -3.19 -17.68
C LEU A 29 -12.89 -1.83 -18.35
N ARG A 30 -13.16 -0.80 -17.56
CA ARG A 30 -13.15 0.60 -17.99
C ARG A 30 -12.12 1.38 -17.22
N ILE A 31 -11.56 2.41 -17.84
CA ILE A 31 -10.51 3.25 -17.26
C ILE A 31 -11.05 4.65 -17.06
N TRP A 32 -10.91 5.16 -15.85
CA TRP A 32 -11.24 6.55 -15.55
C TRP A 32 -10.37 7.54 -16.38
N PRO A 33 -10.93 8.64 -16.93
CA PRO A 33 -12.33 9.09 -16.78
C PRO A 33 -13.31 8.56 -17.83
N ASP A 34 -12.87 7.72 -18.75
CA ASP A 34 -13.68 7.28 -19.87
C ASP A 34 -14.70 6.20 -19.45
N VAL A 35 -15.86 6.66 -18.98
CA VAL A 35 -16.97 5.81 -18.54
C VAL A 35 -18.17 6.08 -19.42
N ASP A 36 -18.46 5.18 -20.37
CA ASP A 36 -19.58 5.34 -21.31
C ASP A 36 -20.94 5.42 -20.59
N ASN A 37 -21.18 4.50 -19.66
CA ASN A 37 -22.41 4.46 -18.89
C ASN A 37 -22.10 4.18 -17.41
N PRO A 38 -22.29 5.16 -16.51
CA PRO A 38 -22.07 5.00 -15.07
C PRO A 38 -22.94 3.91 -14.41
N ASP A 39 -24.11 3.62 -14.95
CA ASP A 39 -25.03 2.62 -14.39
C ASP A 39 -24.50 1.18 -14.52
N ASP A 40 -23.56 0.93 -15.42
CA ASP A 40 -22.98 -0.38 -15.62
C ASP A 40 -21.90 -0.72 -14.59
N ILE A 41 -21.36 0.31 -13.88
CA ILE A 41 -20.26 0.14 -12.94
C ILE A 41 -20.77 -0.46 -11.64
N GLU A 42 -20.35 -1.68 -11.36
CA GLU A 42 -20.70 -2.40 -10.13
C GLU A 42 -19.50 -2.55 -9.18
N ALA A 43 -18.28 -2.42 -9.67
CA ALA A 43 -17.07 -2.45 -8.87
C ALA A 43 -16.10 -1.37 -9.32
N VAL A 44 -15.34 -0.81 -8.39
CA VAL A 44 -14.27 0.13 -8.69
C VAL A 44 -12.98 -0.33 -8.02
N VAL A 45 -11.89 -0.29 -8.78
CA VAL A 45 -10.54 -0.53 -8.29
C VAL A 45 -9.85 0.82 -8.15
N VAL A 46 -9.45 1.17 -6.94
CA VAL A 46 -8.95 2.52 -6.62
C VAL A 46 -7.57 2.51 -5.99
N TRP A 47 -6.81 3.53 -6.31
CA TRP A 47 -5.67 3.99 -5.54
C TRP A 47 -5.54 5.50 -5.73
N HIS A 48 -5.77 6.26 -4.64
CA HIS A 48 -5.87 7.73 -4.71
C HIS A 48 -6.93 8.20 -5.73
N HIS A 49 -8.17 7.73 -5.57
CA HIS A 49 -9.28 8.14 -6.42
C HIS A 49 -9.58 9.65 -6.31
N VAL A 50 -10.27 10.18 -7.29
CA VAL A 50 -10.76 11.57 -7.25
C VAL A 50 -11.91 11.65 -6.24
N GLN A 51 -11.80 12.52 -5.24
CA GLN A 51 -12.83 12.69 -4.21
C GLN A 51 -14.17 13.06 -4.83
N GLY A 52 -15.24 12.47 -4.31
CA GLY A 52 -16.61 12.65 -4.80
C GLY A 52 -16.95 11.89 -6.08
N SER A 53 -15.97 11.38 -6.83
CA SER A 53 -16.21 10.71 -8.11
C SER A 53 -17.03 9.42 -8.00
N LEU A 54 -16.96 8.74 -6.85
CA LEU A 54 -17.64 7.46 -6.65
C LEU A 54 -19.16 7.58 -6.54
N THR A 55 -19.66 8.77 -6.25
CA THR A 55 -21.12 9.06 -6.22
C THR A 55 -21.79 8.98 -7.59
N ALA A 56 -20.98 9.05 -8.66
CA ALA A 56 -21.49 8.96 -10.04
C ALA A 56 -21.96 7.53 -10.41
N PHE A 57 -21.69 6.52 -9.58
CA PHE A 57 -21.97 5.10 -9.89
C PHE A 57 -23.11 4.56 -9.02
N PRO A 58 -24.37 4.66 -9.45
CA PRO A 58 -25.54 4.33 -8.62
C PRO A 58 -25.63 2.83 -8.29
N ASN A 59 -25.05 1.96 -9.11
CA ASN A 59 -25.08 0.52 -8.93
C ASN A 59 -23.78 -0.05 -8.32
N LEU A 60 -22.94 0.81 -7.73
CA LEU A 60 -21.67 0.39 -7.13
C LEU A 60 -21.91 -0.54 -5.94
N LYS A 61 -21.30 -1.74 -5.99
CA LYS A 61 -21.44 -2.80 -4.99
C LYS A 61 -20.19 -2.99 -4.13
N VAL A 62 -19.03 -2.60 -4.65
CA VAL A 62 -17.76 -2.77 -3.93
C VAL A 62 -16.70 -1.77 -4.40
N ILE A 63 -15.92 -1.28 -3.45
CA ILE A 63 -14.71 -0.47 -3.68
C ILE A 63 -13.50 -1.32 -3.32
N CYS A 64 -12.65 -1.63 -4.29
CA CYS A 64 -11.43 -2.43 -4.12
C CYS A 64 -10.21 -1.51 -4.05
N ASN A 65 -9.62 -1.36 -2.88
CA ASN A 65 -8.39 -0.59 -2.71
C ASN A 65 -7.15 -1.43 -3.03
N LEU A 66 -6.28 -0.94 -3.89
CA LEU A 66 -5.01 -1.60 -4.27
C LEU A 66 -3.94 -1.51 -3.19
N GLY A 67 -4.15 -0.72 -2.16
CA GLY A 67 -3.27 -0.60 -1.02
C GLY A 67 -3.74 -1.38 0.21
N ALA A 68 -2.85 -1.56 1.17
CA ALA A 68 -3.18 -2.11 2.49
C ALA A 68 -3.88 -1.09 3.39
N GLY A 69 -3.53 0.19 3.29
CA GLY A 69 -4.15 1.31 3.99
C GLY A 69 -5.37 1.83 3.23
N VAL A 70 -6.41 2.22 3.96
CA VAL A 70 -7.69 2.71 3.40
C VAL A 70 -7.97 4.17 3.75
N GLU A 71 -7.03 4.84 4.37
CA GLU A 71 -7.18 6.19 4.91
C GLU A 71 -7.52 7.23 3.83
N ALA A 72 -6.99 7.03 2.62
CA ALA A 72 -7.27 7.93 1.50
C ALA A 72 -8.75 7.84 1.04
N ILE A 73 -9.34 6.64 1.12
CA ILE A 73 -10.74 6.43 0.77
C ILE A 73 -11.65 7.09 1.82
N PHE A 74 -11.37 6.89 3.11
CA PHE A 74 -12.17 7.48 4.18
C PHE A 74 -12.02 9.00 4.34
N LYS A 75 -11.09 9.62 3.64
CA LYS A 75 -11.00 11.09 3.55
C LYS A 75 -11.95 11.69 2.53
N ASP A 76 -12.57 10.87 1.70
CA ASP A 76 -13.57 11.35 0.76
C ASP A 76 -14.87 11.68 1.52
N PRO A 77 -15.29 12.97 1.56
CA PRO A 77 -16.51 13.36 2.26
C PRO A 77 -17.79 12.82 1.60
N ASP A 78 -17.70 12.49 0.31
CA ASP A 78 -18.81 12.01 -0.48
C ASP A 78 -18.72 10.49 -0.73
N LEU A 79 -18.03 9.76 0.14
CA LEU A 79 -17.91 8.31 0.03
C LEU A 79 -19.30 7.64 0.08
N PRO A 80 -19.67 6.78 -0.90
CA PRO A 80 -20.97 6.13 -0.94
C PRO A 80 -21.24 5.30 0.32
N VAL A 81 -22.35 5.61 0.99
CA VAL A 81 -22.72 4.94 2.25
C VAL A 81 -23.19 3.51 1.98
N GLY A 82 -22.69 2.57 2.76
CA GLY A 82 -23.12 1.17 2.67
C GLY A 82 -22.42 0.34 1.60
N VAL A 83 -21.55 0.94 0.79
CA VAL A 83 -20.72 0.19 -0.17
C VAL A 83 -19.51 -0.39 0.57
N PRO A 84 -19.32 -1.72 0.57
CA PRO A 84 -18.18 -2.35 1.24
C PRO A 84 -16.86 -1.98 0.57
N ILE A 85 -15.81 -1.83 1.41
CA ILE A 85 -14.45 -1.55 0.97
C ILE A 85 -13.59 -2.79 1.21
N ALA A 86 -13.04 -3.35 0.13
CA ALA A 86 -12.03 -4.38 0.19
C ALA A 86 -10.63 -3.75 0.11
N ARG A 87 -9.64 -4.32 0.80
CA ARG A 87 -8.25 -3.88 0.76
C ARG A 87 -7.32 -5.04 0.46
N VAL A 88 -6.12 -4.74 -0.01
CA VAL A 88 -5.10 -5.77 -0.23
C VAL A 88 -4.53 -6.24 1.12
N VAL A 89 -4.55 -7.56 1.31
CA VAL A 89 -3.80 -8.28 2.36
C VAL A 89 -2.95 -9.31 1.66
N ASP A 90 -1.70 -8.98 1.36
CA ASP A 90 -0.77 -9.85 0.62
C ASP A 90 0.40 -10.25 1.52
N PRO A 91 0.64 -11.56 1.75
CA PRO A 91 1.80 -12.03 2.49
C PRO A 91 3.16 -11.58 1.92
N ARG A 92 3.23 -11.29 0.63
CA ARG A 92 4.45 -10.74 0.00
C ARG A 92 4.71 -9.31 0.45
N LEU A 93 3.65 -8.49 0.52
CA LEU A 93 3.73 -7.13 1.05
C LEU A 93 4.15 -7.16 2.52
N THR A 94 3.55 -8.04 3.32
CA THR A 94 3.87 -8.22 4.75
C THR A 94 5.35 -8.57 4.95
N ARG A 95 5.89 -9.49 4.15
CA ARG A 95 7.31 -9.86 4.20
C ARG A 95 8.22 -8.70 3.80
N SER A 96 7.93 -8.06 2.67
CA SER A 96 8.71 -6.92 2.18
C SER A 96 8.75 -5.76 3.19
N MET A 97 7.64 -5.46 3.84
CA MET A 97 7.60 -4.45 4.90
C MET A 97 8.38 -4.87 6.14
N ALA A 98 8.37 -6.14 6.51
CA ALA A 98 9.19 -6.62 7.63
C ALA A 98 10.68 -6.52 7.32
N GLU A 99 11.12 -6.83 6.10
CA GLU A 99 12.51 -6.64 5.67
C GLU A 99 12.94 -5.17 5.77
N TYR A 100 12.06 -4.25 5.35
CA TYR A 100 12.30 -2.82 5.50
C TYR A 100 12.45 -2.40 6.97
N VAL A 101 11.58 -2.89 7.84
CA VAL A 101 11.65 -2.62 9.29
C VAL A 101 12.95 -3.15 9.88
N VAL A 102 13.31 -4.41 9.60
CA VAL A 102 14.56 -5.04 10.08
C VAL A 102 15.78 -4.27 9.60
N LEU A 103 15.81 -3.86 8.32
CA LEU A 103 16.88 -3.05 7.77
C LEU A 103 17.09 -1.76 8.59
N HIS A 104 15.99 -1.04 8.86
CA HIS A 104 16.08 0.23 9.58
C HIS A 104 16.42 0.04 11.06
N VAL A 105 15.89 -0.99 11.72
CA VAL A 105 16.28 -1.34 13.09
C VAL A 105 17.80 -1.59 13.16
N LEU A 106 18.32 -2.44 12.27
CA LEU A 106 19.76 -2.73 12.21
C LEU A 106 20.58 -1.49 11.86
N ARG A 107 20.09 -0.64 10.97
CA ARG A 107 20.76 0.61 10.60
C ARG A 107 21.00 1.52 11.80
N TYR A 108 20.02 1.66 12.68
CA TYR A 108 20.16 2.46 13.91
C TYR A 108 20.98 1.73 14.97
N HIS A 109 20.66 0.48 15.26
CA HIS A 109 21.32 -0.33 16.26
C HIS A 109 22.83 -0.48 16.00
N ARG A 110 23.26 -0.52 14.73
CA ARG A 110 24.65 -0.66 14.31
C ARG A 110 25.34 0.66 13.98
N HIS A 111 24.77 1.81 14.31
CA HIS A 111 25.31 3.14 14.02
C HIS A 111 25.73 3.32 12.54
N PHE A 112 24.97 2.72 11.62
CA PHE A 112 25.36 2.61 10.22
C PHE A 112 25.49 3.98 9.55
N ALA A 113 24.61 4.95 9.87
CA ALA A 113 24.66 6.29 9.30
C ALA A 113 25.93 7.05 9.69
N GLU A 114 26.35 6.93 10.95
CA GLU A 114 27.60 7.55 11.45
C GLU A 114 28.84 6.90 10.84
N THR A 115 28.83 5.56 10.72
CA THR A 115 29.91 4.81 10.06
C THR A 115 30.06 5.23 8.59
N GLN A 116 28.96 5.43 7.87
CA GLN A 116 28.99 5.94 6.50
C GLN A 116 29.59 7.34 6.41
N GLN A 117 29.26 8.24 7.35
CA GLN A 117 29.85 9.58 7.41
C GLN A 117 31.36 9.53 7.64
N PHE A 118 31.82 8.69 8.56
CA PHE A 118 33.27 8.50 8.81
C PHE A 118 33.97 7.92 7.59
N GLN A 119 33.36 6.96 6.91
CA GLN A 119 33.87 6.40 5.66
C GLN A 119 34.00 7.46 4.57
N ALA A 120 32.98 8.28 4.36
CA ALA A 120 33.01 9.37 3.38
C ALA A 120 34.09 10.41 3.71
N GLY A 121 34.31 10.69 5.00
CA GLY A 121 35.38 11.57 5.50
C GLY A 121 36.75 10.91 5.56
N LYS A 122 36.91 9.65 5.11
CA LYS A 122 38.16 8.85 5.23
C LYS A 122 38.71 8.82 6.66
N GLN A 123 37.82 8.77 7.64
CA GLN A 123 38.15 8.73 9.06
C GLN A 123 37.86 7.33 9.61
N TRP A 124 38.87 6.68 10.13
CA TRP A 124 38.69 5.46 10.90
C TRP A 124 38.26 5.81 12.33
N ARG A 125 37.03 5.42 12.71
CA ARG A 125 36.56 5.53 14.09
C ARG A 125 35.87 4.22 14.49
N TYR A 126 36.25 3.70 15.64
CA TYR A 126 35.55 2.57 16.24
C TYR A 126 34.32 3.07 17.02
N ILE A 127 33.18 2.52 16.75
CA ILE A 127 31.94 2.69 17.52
C ILE A 127 31.68 1.33 18.17
N ALA A 128 31.61 1.28 19.50
CA ALA A 128 31.22 0.06 20.19
C ALA A 128 29.77 -0.29 19.85
N PRO A 129 29.49 -1.55 19.45
CA PRO A 129 28.13 -1.94 19.17
C PRO A 129 27.31 -1.99 20.46
N ASP A 130 26.03 -1.58 20.39
CA ASP A 130 25.09 -1.79 21.48
C ASP A 130 24.77 -3.28 21.64
N ASP A 131 24.46 -3.70 22.86
CA ASP A 131 24.02 -5.07 23.12
C ASP A 131 22.55 -5.24 22.64
N ALA A 132 22.34 -6.15 21.72
CA ALA A 132 21.01 -6.46 21.21
C ALA A 132 20.05 -6.94 22.32
N ALA A 133 20.57 -7.70 23.30
CA ALA A 133 19.77 -8.18 24.43
C ALA A 133 19.31 -7.06 25.39
N ALA A 134 20.03 -5.93 25.40
CA ALA A 134 19.68 -4.74 26.19
C ALA A 134 18.86 -3.71 25.41
N THR A 135 18.67 -3.93 24.10
CA THR A 135 17.95 -2.98 23.24
C THR A 135 16.45 -3.27 23.25
N THR A 136 15.65 -2.24 23.49
CA THR A 136 14.19 -2.33 23.43
C THR A 136 13.67 -1.63 22.20
N ILE A 137 12.83 -2.33 21.42
CA ILE A 137 12.18 -1.80 20.23
C ILE A 137 10.68 -1.72 20.46
N GLY A 138 10.13 -0.52 20.36
CA GLY A 138 8.70 -0.27 20.46
C GLY A 138 8.00 -0.34 19.10
N PHE A 139 6.85 -1.01 19.04
CA PHE A 139 5.99 -1.05 17.86
C PHE A 139 4.70 -0.29 18.13
N LEU A 140 4.41 0.71 17.28
CA LEU A 140 3.14 1.40 17.28
C LEU A 140 2.22 0.79 16.22
N GLY A 141 1.20 0.05 16.67
CA GLY A 141 0.30 -0.71 15.81
C GLY A 141 0.74 -2.16 15.64
N LEU A 142 -0.09 -3.07 16.17
CA LEU A 142 0.13 -4.53 16.14
C LEU A 142 -0.92 -5.22 15.27
N GLY A 143 -1.17 -4.66 14.08
CA GLY A 143 -1.94 -5.31 13.02
C GLY A 143 -1.09 -6.34 12.26
N GLU A 144 -1.59 -6.81 11.11
CA GLU A 144 -0.96 -7.83 10.27
C GLU A 144 0.53 -7.55 9.99
N LEU A 145 0.86 -6.33 9.54
CA LEU A 145 2.22 -5.92 9.24
C LEU A 145 3.08 -5.77 10.50
N GLY A 146 2.53 -5.11 11.54
CA GLY A 146 3.27 -4.83 12.76
C GLY A 146 3.63 -6.08 13.56
N LEU A 147 2.71 -7.02 13.69
CA LEU A 147 2.96 -8.31 14.36
C LEU A 147 4.02 -9.12 13.64
N TYR A 148 3.92 -9.21 12.31
CA TYR A 148 4.90 -9.96 11.52
C TYR A 148 6.29 -9.32 11.60
N ALA A 149 6.39 -7.99 11.52
CA ALA A 149 7.66 -7.28 11.63
C ALA A 149 8.26 -7.44 13.05
N ALA A 150 7.44 -7.35 14.10
CA ALA A 150 7.89 -7.54 15.48
C ALA A 150 8.49 -8.94 15.70
N ASP A 151 7.89 -9.98 15.10
CA ASP A 151 8.43 -11.34 15.14
C ASP A 151 9.81 -11.46 14.46
N LYS A 152 10.04 -10.70 13.38
CA LYS A 152 11.32 -10.74 12.64
C LYS A 152 12.43 -9.91 13.27
N VAL A 153 12.09 -8.97 14.13
CA VAL A 153 13.06 -8.14 14.87
C VAL A 153 13.49 -8.82 16.19
N LYS A 154 12.73 -9.75 16.70
CA LYS A 154 12.99 -10.51 17.93
C LYS A 154 14.17 -11.47 17.77
#